data_873382a226a9465b51620247da4265f4
#
_entry.id   873382a226a9465b51620247da4265f4
#
_cell.length_a   1.000
_cell.length_b   1.000
_cell.length_c   1.000
_cell.angle_alpha   90.00
_cell.angle_beta   90.00
_cell.angle_gamma   90.00
#
_symmetry.space_group_name_H-M   'P 1'
#
loop_
_entity.id
_entity.type
_entity.pdbx_description
1 polymer ?
#
loop_
_entity_poly.entity_id
_entity_poly.type
_entity_poly.pdbx_seq_one_letter_code
_entity_poly.pdbx_strand_id
1 'polypeptide(L)'
;EFNARKVITSGAEPRFSYGIIVSAMRKFTAGFSEYFSNFVSAHMYAPPKYIYRLASLELARAAIVARDEFGLPVVGFDLAGEEAGYPAEDHREAFGYVHKHFLNKTVHAGEAYGPESIFQAVTDLHADRIGHGTYLLDPSAVSDSSGIEDPADYVARLGEFVADRRITLELCLTSNLQ
;
A
#
# COMPACT_ATOMS: atom_id res chain seq x y z
N GLU A 1 15.81 2.69 -16.50
CA GLU A 1 16.94 1.93 -15.91
C GLU A 1 17.86 2.90 -15.20
N PHE A 2 17.80 2.91 -13.89
CA PHE A 2 18.73 3.68 -13.06
C PHE A 2 20.08 2.97 -13.07
N ASN A 3 21.05 3.51 -13.78
CA ASN A 3 22.35 2.89 -13.93
C ASN A 3 23.21 3.18 -12.67
N ALA A 4 22.96 2.45 -11.59
CA ALA A 4 23.70 2.56 -10.33
C ALA A 4 25.23 2.38 -10.49
N ARG A 5 25.69 1.80 -11.60
CA ARG A 5 27.11 1.60 -11.87
C ARG A 5 27.89 2.88 -12.17
N LYS A 6 27.22 3.99 -12.49
CA LYS A 6 27.90 5.28 -12.77
C LYS A 6 28.12 6.16 -11.54
N VAL A 7 27.50 5.84 -10.41
CA VAL A 7 27.60 6.65 -9.18
C VAL A 7 28.69 6.15 -8.23
N ILE A 8 29.25 4.94 -8.46
CA ILE A 8 30.23 4.32 -7.57
C ILE A 8 31.62 4.38 -8.25
N THR A 9 32.22 5.54 -8.41
CA THR A 9 33.55 5.63 -9.03
C THR A 9 34.61 6.38 -8.24
N SER A 10 34.32 6.91 -7.05
CA SER A 10 35.37 7.43 -6.18
C SER A 10 35.16 6.93 -4.76
N GLY A 11 36.21 6.43 -4.12
CA GLY A 11 36.18 5.91 -2.74
C GLY A 11 35.88 6.95 -1.67
N ALA A 12 35.39 8.13 -2.05
CA ALA A 12 35.01 9.25 -1.19
C ALA A 12 33.49 9.47 -1.12
N GLU A 13 32.68 8.79 -1.94
CA GLU A 13 31.22 8.94 -1.95
C GLU A 13 30.55 7.95 -1.00
N PRO A 14 29.46 8.38 -0.29
CA PRO A 14 28.70 7.46 0.55
C PRO A 14 28.15 6.30 -0.30
N ARG A 15 28.14 5.09 0.26
CA ARG A 15 27.60 3.91 -0.43
C ARG A 15 26.13 4.17 -0.76
N PHE A 16 25.79 4.18 -2.04
CA PHE A 16 24.41 4.24 -2.48
C PHE A 16 23.79 2.85 -2.33
N SER A 17 22.64 2.78 -1.63
CA SER A 17 21.81 1.58 -1.54
C SER A 17 20.41 1.91 -2.00
N TYR A 18 19.73 0.96 -2.61
CA TYR A 18 18.34 1.10 -3.03
C TYR A 18 17.56 -0.18 -2.73
N GLY A 19 16.25 -0.02 -2.60
CA GLY A 19 15.31 -1.12 -2.50
C GLY A 19 14.14 -0.90 -3.45
N ILE A 20 13.51 -1.99 -3.87
CA ILE A 20 12.33 -1.98 -4.73
C ILE A 20 11.11 -2.24 -3.86
N ILE A 21 10.11 -1.38 -3.96
CA ILE A 21 8.77 -1.61 -3.42
C ILE A 21 7.87 -1.96 -4.59
N VAL A 22 7.26 -3.13 -4.56
CA VAL A 22 6.30 -3.58 -5.58
C VAL A 22 4.93 -3.06 -5.19
N SER A 23 4.28 -2.28 -6.07
CA SER A 23 3.01 -1.65 -5.76
C SER A 23 1.84 -2.37 -6.44
N ALA A 24 0.91 -2.88 -5.65
CA ALA A 24 -0.40 -3.29 -6.10
C ALA A 24 -1.32 -2.08 -6.27
N MET A 25 -2.26 -2.19 -7.19
CA MET A 25 -3.20 -1.12 -7.49
C MET A 25 -4.59 -1.44 -6.97
N ARG A 26 -5.21 -0.50 -6.23
CA ARG A 26 -6.60 -0.62 -5.77
C ARG A 26 -7.56 -0.83 -6.93
N LYS A 27 -7.26 -0.17 -8.05
CA LYS A 27 -7.98 -0.29 -9.32
C LYS A 27 -7.01 -0.07 -10.47
N PHE A 28 -7.26 -0.70 -11.59
CA PHE A 28 -6.52 -0.48 -12.82
C PHE A 28 -7.42 -0.72 -14.05
N THR A 29 -6.95 -0.27 -15.21
CA THR A 29 -7.58 -0.52 -16.51
C THR A 29 -6.63 -1.29 -17.42
N ALA A 30 -7.14 -1.86 -18.51
CA ALA A 30 -6.33 -2.51 -19.53
C ALA A 30 -5.24 -1.60 -20.13
N GLY A 31 -5.42 -0.29 -20.10
CA GLY A 31 -4.44 0.69 -20.58
C GLY A 31 -3.23 0.94 -19.67
N PHE A 32 -3.22 0.37 -18.47
CA PHE A 32 -2.15 0.61 -17.49
C PHE A 32 -0.80 0.00 -17.91
N SER A 33 -0.83 -1.23 -18.43
CA SER A 33 0.32 -1.93 -19.01
C SER A 33 -0.15 -3.16 -19.79
N GLU A 34 0.75 -3.76 -20.57
CA GLU A 34 0.48 -5.03 -21.27
C GLU A 34 0.08 -6.15 -20.30
N TYR A 35 0.73 -6.24 -19.14
CA TYR A 35 0.39 -7.20 -18.10
C TYR A 35 -1.06 -7.04 -17.65
N PHE A 36 -1.50 -5.82 -17.32
CA PHE A 36 -2.88 -5.56 -16.88
C PHE A 36 -3.89 -5.76 -18.00
N SER A 37 -3.54 -5.43 -19.25
CA SER A 37 -4.38 -5.69 -20.41
C SER A 37 -4.67 -7.18 -20.58
N ASN A 38 -3.61 -8.00 -20.54
CA ASN A 38 -3.73 -9.46 -20.63
C ASN A 38 -4.51 -10.04 -19.45
N PHE A 39 -4.29 -9.52 -18.25
CA PHE A 39 -4.98 -9.97 -17.04
C PHE A 39 -6.48 -9.70 -17.11
N VAL A 40 -6.89 -8.49 -17.51
CA VAL A 40 -8.30 -8.11 -17.72
C VAL A 40 -8.94 -9.00 -18.80
N SER A 41 -8.24 -9.21 -19.92
CA SER A 41 -8.73 -10.03 -21.03
C SER A 41 -8.95 -11.49 -20.65
N ALA A 42 -8.07 -12.04 -19.81
CA ALA A 42 -8.19 -13.41 -19.30
C ALA A 42 -9.37 -13.58 -18.32
N HIS A 43 -9.82 -12.49 -17.69
CA HIS A 43 -10.88 -12.50 -16.67
C HIS A 43 -12.10 -11.67 -17.06
N MET A 44 -12.40 -11.52 -18.35
CA MET A 44 -13.40 -10.60 -18.89
C MET A 44 -14.84 -10.78 -18.34
N TYR A 45 -15.14 -11.93 -17.77
CA TYR A 45 -16.46 -12.23 -17.16
C TYR A 45 -16.47 -12.07 -15.64
N ALA A 46 -15.33 -11.75 -15.02
CA ALA A 46 -15.25 -11.57 -13.58
C ALA A 46 -15.62 -10.13 -13.17
N PRO A 47 -16.21 -9.91 -11.98
CA PRO A 47 -16.41 -8.56 -11.45
C PRO A 47 -15.08 -7.82 -11.30
N PRO A 48 -15.02 -6.50 -11.59
CA PRO A 48 -13.78 -5.72 -11.52
C PRO A 48 -13.01 -5.85 -10.19
N LYS A 49 -13.69 -5.78 -9.06
CA LYS A 49 -13.07 -5.94 -7.73
C LYS A 49 -12.38 -7.30 -7.55
N TYR A 50 -12.94 -8.35 -8.11
CA TYR A 50 -12.32 -9.68 -8.10
C TYR A 50 -11.02 -9.68 -8.91
N ILE A 51 -11.01 -9.01 -10.07
CA ILE A 51 -9.81 -8.89 -10.92
C ILE A 51 -8.70 -8.15 -10.18
N TYR A 52 -9.03 -7.03 -9.50
CA TYR A 52 -8.06 -6.25 -8.73
C TYR A 52 -7.44 -7.07 -7.60
N ARG A 53 -8.26 -7.81 -6.86
CA ARG A 53 -7.79 -8.72 -5.80
C ARG A 53 -6.85 -9.80 -6.31
N LEU A 54 -7.22 -10.46 -7.42
CA LEU A 54 -6.38 -11.50 -8.03
C LEU A 54 -5.06 -10.95 -8.53
N ALA A 55 -5.08 -9.78 -9.20
CA ALA A 55 -3.86 -9.14 -9.69
C ALA A 55 -2.92 -8.76 -8.53
N SER A 56 -3.45 -8.28 -7.42
CA SER A 56 -2.64 -7.98 -6.23
C SER A 56 -2.00 -9.24 -5.65
N LEU A 57 -2.73 -10.35 -5.60
CA LEU A 57 -2.17 -11.63 -5.10
C LEU A 57 -1.08 -12.16 -6.03
N GLU A 58 -1.27 -12.05 -7.34
CA GLU A 58 -0.27 -12.45 -8.32
C GLU A 58 1.00 -11.62 -8.21
N LEU A 59 0.85 -10.28 -8.06
CA LEU A 59 1.98 -9.39 -7.81
C LEU A 59 2.69 -9.69 -6.48
N ALA A 60 1.95 -10.03 -5.44
CA ALA A 60 2.53 -10.43 -4.16
C ALA A 60 3.41 -11.67 -4.30
N ARG A 61 2.94 -12.69 -5.02
CA ARG A 61 3.72 -13.89 -5.32
C ARG A 61 4.96 -13.58 -6.15
N ALA A 62 4.80 -12.76 -7.20
CA ALA A 62 5.90 -12.34 -8.04
C ALA A 62 6.98 -11.55 -7.26
N ALA A 63 6.57 -10.69 -6.32
CA ALA A 63 7.48 -9.94 -5.46
C ALA A 63 8.35 -10.87 -4.58
N ILE A 64 7.75 -11.92 -4.02
CA ILE A 64 8.47 -12.91 -3.20
C ILE A 64 9.42 -13.73 -4.07
N VAL A 65 8.99 -14.22 -5.23
CA VAL A 65 9.86 -14.94 -6.18
C VAL A 65 11.01 -14.06 -6.65
N ALA A 66 10.74 -12.79 -6.98
CA ALA A 66 11.77 -11.83 -7.39
C ALA A 66 12.85 -11.62 -6.31
N ARG A 67 12.44 -11.56 -5.04
CA ARG A 67 13.36 -11.45 -3.91
C ARG A 67 14.13 -12.75 -3.65
N ASP A 68 13.43 -13.87 -3.54
CA ASP A 68 13.97 -15.11 -2.98
C ASP A 68 14.69 -15.97 -4.03
N GLU A 69 14.21 -15.99 -5.27
CA GLU A 69 14.77 -16.80 -6.34
C GLU A 69 15.71 -16.02 -7.28
N PHE A 70 15.36 -14.75 -7.57
CA PHE A 70 16.17 -13.92 -8.46
C PHE A 70 17.12 -12.97 -7.74
N GLY A 71 17.10 -12.92 -6.39
CA GLY A 71 17.98 -12.09 -5.58
C GLY A 71 17.82 -10.59 -5.83
N LEU A 72 16.65 -10.14 -6.30
CA LEU A 72 16.38 -8.72 -6.49
C LEU A 72 16.17 -8.04 -5.13
N PRO A 73 16.59 -6.78 -4.96
CA PRO A 73 16.47 -6.05 -3.70
C PRO A 73 15.02 -5.58 -3.46
N VAL A 74 14.07 -6.50 -3.47
CA VAL A 74 12.66 -6.23 -3.12
C VAL A 74 12.56 -6.12 -1.61
N VAL A 75 12.25 -4.92 -1.11
CA VAL A 75 12.22 -4.58 0.31
C VAL A 75 10.82 -4.32 0.85
N GLY A 76 9.83 -4.16 -0.01
CA GLY A 76 8.47 -3.88 0.40
C GLY A 76 7.42 -4.19 -0.65
N PHE A 77 6.18 -4.21 -0.18
CA PHE A 77 4.98 -4.34 -0.99
C PHE A 77 4.02 -3.21 -0.61
N ASP A 78 3.43 -2.57 -1.60
CA ASP A 78 2.60 -1.38 -1.43
C ASP A 78 1.20 -1.57 -2.00
N LEU A 79 0.23 -0.81 -1.48
CA LEU A 79 -1.09 -0.62 -2.06
C LEU A 79 -1.28 0.85 -2.40
N ALA A 80 -1.39 1.16 -3.69
CA ALA A 80 -1.59 2.51 -4.20
C ALA A 80 -2.85 2.62 -5.09
N GLY A 81 -3.10 3.82 -5.58
CA GLY A 81 -4.20 4.14 -6.48
C GLY A 81 -5.44 4.65 -5.75
N GLU A 82 -6.52 4.86 -6.50
CA GLU A 82 -7.74 5.51 -6.03
C GLU A 82 -8.33 4.82 -4.80
N GLU A 83 -8.37 5.54 -3.68
CA GLU A 83 -8.89 5.04 -2.42
C GLU A 83 -10.42 5.04 -2.40
N ALA A 84 -11.05 6.07 -2.99
CA ALA A 84 -12.49 6.22 -3.00
C ALA A 84 -13.21 5.08 -3.73
N GLY A 85 -14.04 4.31 -3.02
CA GLY A 85 -14.77 3.15 -3.54
C GLY A 85 -13.97 1.85 -3.67
N TYR A 86 -12.67 1.87 -3.30
CA TYR A 86 -11.76 0.71 -3.39
C TYR A 86 -11.07 0.45 -2.04
N PRO A 87 -11.77 -0.14 -1.06
CA PRO A 87 -11.25 -0.32 0.28
C PRO A 87 -10.02 -1.25 0.31
N ALA A 88 -9.17 -1.02 1.29
CA ALA A 88 -7.93 -1.80 1.48
C ALA A 88 -8.21 -3.29 1.71
N GLU A 89 -9.31 -3.62 2.37
CA GLU A 89 -9.70 -5.00 2.68
C GLU A 89 -9.84 -5.92 1.45
N ASP A 90 -10.14 -5.37 0.28
CA ASP A 90 -10.20 -6.13 -0.97
C ASP A 90 -8.85 -6.80 -1.31
N HIS A 91 -7.75 -6.30 -0.74
CA HIS A 91 -6.38 -6.78 -0.98
C HIS A 91 -5.79 -7.60 0.18
N ARG A 92 -6.61 -7.93 1.21
CA ARG A 92 -6.18 -8.66 2.42
C ARG A 92 -5.40 -9.95 2.12
N GLU A 93 -5.80 -10.70 1.10
CA GLU A 93 -5.15 -11.96 0.76
C GLU A 93 -3.71 -11.75 0.27
N ALA A 94 -3.48 -10.76 -0.59
CA ALA A 94 -2.15 -10.40 -1.08
C ALA A 94 -1.23 -9.94 0.06
N PHE A 95 -1.74 -9.06 0.92
CA PHE A 95 -1.00 -8.54 2.08
C PHE A 95 -0.72 -9.61 3.13
N GLY A 96 -1.68 -10.51 3.38
CA GLY A 96 -1.48 -11.68 4.23
C GLY A 96 -0.42 -12.63 3.68
N TYR A 97 -0.33 -12.78 2.35
CA TYR A 97 0.72 -13.58 1.72
C TYR A 97 2.11 -12.96 1.94
N VAL A 98 2.31 -11.69 1.62
CA VAL A 98 3.62 -11.04 1.81
C VAL A 98 4.00 -10.92 3.29
N HIS A 99 3.01 -10.74 4.19
CA HIS A 99 3.23 -10.74 5.64
C HIS A 99 3.84 -12.06 6.13
N LYS A 100 3.30 -13.20 5.67
CA LYS A 100 3.81 -14.54 5.99
C LYS A 100 5.21 -14.80 5.43
N HIS A 101 5.64 -14.03 4.44
CA HIS A 101 6.98 -14.09 3.84
C HIS A 101 7.91 -12.98 4.34
N PHE A 102 7.57 -12.32 5.44
CA PHE A 102 8.39 -11.30 6.11
C PHE A 102 8.76 -10.10 5.22
N LEU A 103 7.90 -9.76 4.26
CA LEU A 103 8.09 -8.56 3.46
C LEU A 103 7.39 -7.36 4.12
N ASN A 104 8.06 -6.21 4.17
CA ASN A 104 7.49 -4.98 4.70
C ASN A 104 6.34 -4.48 3.84
N LYS A 105 5.41 -3.77 4.45
CA LYS A 105 4.17 -3.33 3.80
C LYS A 105 3.95 -1.84 3.98
N THR A 106 3.71 -1.15 2.88
CA THR A 106 3.23 0.23 2.85
C THR A 106 1.80 0.23 2.30
N VAL A 107 0.94 1.08 2.82
CA VAL A 107 -0.44 1.22 2.32
C VAL A 107 -0.77 2.69 2.26
N HIS A 108 -1.17 3.18 1.08
CA HIS A 108 -1.75 4.52 0.95
C HIS A 108 -3.13 4.50 1.58
N ALA A 109 -3.36 5.28 2.64
CA ALA A 109 -4.61 5.31 3.37
C ALA A 109 -4.82 6.67 4.05
N GLY A 110 -6.09 7.09 4.18
CA GLY A 110 -6.44 8.36 4.78
C GLY A 110 -6.10 9.56 3.92
N GLU A 111 -6.13 9.43 2.59
CA GLU A 111 -6.05 10.51 1.61
C GLU A 111 -7.45 10.97 1.16
N ALA A 112 -8.30 10.02 0.80
CA ALA A 112 -9.68 10.27 0.33
C ALA A 112 -10.74 9.72 1.29
N TYR A 113 -10.37 8.79 2.16
CA TYR A 113 -11.21 8.28 3.24
C TYR A 113 -10.65 8.65 4.61
N GLY A 114 -11.53 8.59 5.60
CA GLY A 114 -11.23 8.95 6.97
C GLY A 114 -10.32 7.96 7.73
N PRO A 115 -10.28 8.12 9.05
CA PRO A 115 -9.44 7.29 9.94
C PRO A 115 -9.71 5.79 9.84
N GLU A 116 -10.91 5.38 9.43
CA GLU A 116 -11.28 3.98 9.24
C GLU A 116 -10.42 3.28 8.16
N SER A 117 -10.05 4.01 7.11
CA SER A 117 -9.15 3.49 6.08
C SER A 117 -7.75 3.21 6.64
N ILE A 118 -7.26 4.09 7.51
CA ILE A 118 -5.98 3.91 8.20
C ILE A 118 -6.06 2.70 9.15
N PHE A 119 -7.17 2.57 9.88
CA PHE A 119 -7.41 1.41 10.74
C PHE A 119 -7.38 0.10 9.93
N GLN A 120 -8.09 0.03 8.80
CA GLN A 120 -8.06 -1.14 7.91
C GLN A 120 -6.65 -1.44 7.38
N ALA A 121 -5.90 -0.42 6.98
CA ALA A 121 -4.52 -0.61 6.50
C ALA A 121 -3.63 -1.27 7.57
N VAL A 122 -3.78 -0.86 8.83
CA VAL A 122 -2.98 -1.39 9.94
C VAL A 122 -3.45 -2.76 10.40
N THR A 123 -4.76 -2.97 10.52
CA THR A 123 -5.32 -4.21 11.10
C THR A 123 -5.49 -5.32 10.08
N ASP A 124 -5.99 -4.99 8.88
CA ASP A 124 -6.33 -5.97 7.86
C ASP A 124 -5.16 -6.28 6.92
N LEU A 125 -4.34 -5.26 6.62
CA LEU A 125 -3.20 -5.38 5.72
C LEU A 125 -1.86 -5.45 6.46
N HIS A 126 -1.86 -5.31 7.79
CA HIS A 126 -0.63 -5.35 8.60
C HIS A 126 0.42 -4.33 8.13
N ALA A 127 -0.03 -3.13 7.77
CA ALA A 127 0.85 -2.09 7.27
C ALA A 127 1.92 -1.70 8.31
N ASP A 128 3.16 -1.63 7.86
CA ASP A 128 4.29 -1.13 8.66
C ASP A 128 4.48 0.38 8.47
N ARG A 129 3.93 0.90 7.34
CA ARG A 129 3.98 2.31 6.95
C ARG A 129 2.66 2.70 6.29
N ILE A 130 2.24 3.93 6.52
CA ILE A 130 1.03 4.52 5.91
C ILE A 130 1.44 5.68 5.02
N GLY A 131 1.12 5.60 3.74
CA GLY A 131 1.18 6.74 2.84
C GLY A 131 0.02 7.69 3.13
N HIS A 132 0.29 8.98 3.15
CA HIS A 132 -0.61 10.08 3.53
C HIS A 132 -0.97 10.13 5.01
N GLY A 133 -1.97 9.37 5.47
CA GLY A 133 -2.45 9.42 6.85
C GLY A 133 -3.05 10.77 7.25
N THR A 134 -3.52 11.57 6.29
CA THR A 134 -3.96 12.96 6.46
C THR A 134 -5.05 13.10 7.52
N TYR A 135 -5.99 12.16 7.55
CA TYR A 135 -7.15 12.20 8.43
C TYR A 135 -7.00 11.37 9.72
N LEU A 136 -5.77 10.95 10.07
CA LEU A 136 -5.53 10.08 11.24
C LEU A 136 -6.17 10.63 12.52
N LEU A 137 -6.07 11.93 12.75
CA LEU A 137 -6.54 12.60 13.98
C LEU A 137 -7.74 13.54 13.73
N ASP A 138 -8.42 13.36 12.60
CA ASP A 138 -9.57 14.19 12.25
C ASP A 138 -10.89 13.46 12.55
N PRO A 139 -11.60 13.79 13.68
CA PRO A 139 -12.87 13.16 14.00
C PRO A 139 -13.98 13.54 13.01
N SER A 140 -13.86 14.67 12.31
CA SER A 140 -14.88 15.10 11.33
C SER A 140 -14.82 14.29 10.03
N ALA A 141 -13.71 13.58 9.79
CA ALA A 141 -13.55 12.68 8.65
C ALA A 141 -14.05 11.25 8.90
N VAL A 142 -14.50 10.94 10.12
CA VAL A 142 -15.14 9.66 10.41
C VAL A 142 -16.48 9.59 9.70
N SER A 143 -16.73 8.48 8.98
CA SER A 143 -17.95 8.29 8.20
C SER A 143 -19.17 8.07 9.10
N ASP A 144 -20.29 8.74 8.80
CA ASP A 144 -21.58 8.52 9.48
C ASP A 144 -22.06 7.07 9.40
N SER A 145 -21.66 6.36 8.35
CA SER A 145 -22.01 4.95 8.13
C SER A 145 -21.14 3.96 8.90
N SER A 146 -20.08 4.43 9.58
CA SER A 146 -19.10 3.56 10.26
C SER A 146 -19.66 2.87 11.53
N GLY A 147 -20.72 3.43 12.12
CA GLY A 147 -21.26 2.98 13.39
C GLY A 147 -20.39 3.38 14.61
N ILE A 148 -19.44 4.29 14.44
CA ILE A 148 -18.58 4.82 15.49
C ILE A 148 -19.37 5.88 16.27
N GLU A 149 -19.68 5.60 17.55
CA GLU A 149 -20.50 6.48 18.38
C GLU A 149 -19.75 7.74 18.85
N ASP A 150 -18.45 7.61 19.12
CA ASP A 150 -17.59 8.72 19.55
C ASP A 150 -16.38 8.86 18.61
N PRO A 151 -16.49 9.66 17.54
CA PRO A 151 -15.40 9.92 16.61
C PRO A 151 -14.13 10.49 17.26
N ALA A 152 -14.29 11.33 18.30
CA ALA A 152 -13.14 11.94 18.98
C ALA A 152 -12.32 10.91 19.77
N ASP A 153 -12.99 10.03 20.52
CA ASP A 153 -12.35 8.91 21.22
C ASP A 153 -11.73 7.93 20.22
N TYR A 154 -12.44 7.65 19.12
CA TYR A 154 -11.94 6.75 18.08
C TYR A 154 -10.61 7.22 17.48
N VAL A 155 -10.50 8.47 17.03
CA VAL A 155 -9.25 8.97 16.43
C VAL A 155 -8.11 9.09 17.46
N ALA A 156 -8.43 9.40 18.73
CA ALA A 156 -7.43 9.41 19.79
C ALA A 156 -6.83 8.01 20.00
N ARG A 157 -7.67 6.99 20.13
CA ARG A 157 -7.23 5.59 20.27
C ARG A 157 -6.50 5.08 19.03
N LEU A 158 -6.93 5.46 17.85
CA LEU A 158 -6.23 5.09 16.61
C LEU A 158 -4.83 5.72 16.56
N GLY A 159 -4.71 6.99 16.96
CA GLY A 159 -3.42 7.66 17.06
C GLY A 159 -2.47 6.97 18.03
N GLU A 160 -2.94 6.62 19.23
CA GLU A 160 -2.19 5.85 20.23
C GLU A 160 -1.78 4.47 19.67
N PHE A 161 -2.72 3.77 19.03
CA PHE A 161 -2.48 2.46 18.43
C PHE A 161 -1.38 2.48 17.35
N VAL A 162 -1.38 3.50 16.49
CA VAL A 162 -0.37 3.73 15.45
C VAL A 162 0.99 4.06 16.11
N ALA A 163 1.00 4.91 17.12
CA ALA A 163 2.21 5.32 17.84
C ALA A 163 2.85 4.14 18.59
N ASP A 164 2.08 3.36 19.34
CA ASP A 164 2.54 2.21 20.11
C ASP A 164 3.19 1.13 19.22
N ARG A 165 2.67 0.99 18.01
CA ARG A 165 3.21 0.05 17.00
C ARG A 165 4.34 0.64 16.19
N ARG A 166 4.68 1.91 16.39
CA ARG A 166 5.73 2.63 15.66
C ARG A 166 5.51 2.59 14.14
N ILE A 167 4.25 2.67 13.72
CA ILE A 167 3.90 2.73 12.30
C ILE A 167 4.31 4.09 11.76
N THR A 168 5.08 4.09 10.68
CA THR A 168 5.57 5.32 10.06
C THR A 168 4.50 5.95 9.18
N LEU A 169 4.32 7.26 9.27
CA LEU A 169 3.51 8.04 8.32
C LEU A 169 4.42 8.69 7.28
N GLU A 170 4.06 8.54 6.02
CA GLU A 170 4.75 9.15 4.87
C GLU A 170 3.98 10.39 4.40
N LEU A 171 4.42 11.56 4.83
CA LEU A 171 3.76 12.82 4.47
C LEU A 171 4.03 13.16 3.00
N CYS A 172 2.98 13.17 2.19
CA CYS A 172 3.01 13.51 0.77
C CYS A 172 2.63 14.98 0.56
N LEU A 173 3.53 15.91 0.93
CA LEU A 173 3.22 17.33 1.06
C LEU A 173 2.52 17.92 -0.17
N THR A 174 2.94 17.57 -1.39
CA THR A 174 2.36 18.14 -2.61
C THR A 174 0.95 17.61 -2.88
N SER A 175 0.72 16.31 -2.73
CA SER A 175 -0.61 15.72 -2.95
C SER A 175 -1.59 16.02 -1.83
N ASN A 176 -1.11 16.12 -0.59
CA ASN A 176 -1.98 16.43 0.56
C ASN A 176 -2.47 17.90 0.58
N LEU A 177 -1.93 18.77 -0.28
CA LEU A 177 -2.33 20.17 -0.41
C LEU A 177 -3.26 20.43 -1.63
N GLN A 178 -3.58 19.41 -2.41
CA GLN A 178 -4.50 19.49 -3.55
C GLN A 178 -5.91 19.13 -3.13
#